data_ee9cfeeac193bd8a1865b7249f254c33
#
_entry.id   ee9cfeeac193bd8a1865b7249f254c33
#
_cell.length_a   1.000
_cell.length_b   1.000
_cell.length_c   1.000
_cell.angle_alpha   90.00
_cell.angle_beta   90.00
_cell.angle_gamma   90.00
#
_symmetry.space_group_name_H-M   'P 1'
#
loop_
_entity.id
_entity.type
_entity.pdbx_description
1 polymer ?
#
loop_
_entity_poly.entity_id
_entity_poly.type
_entity_poly.pdbx_seq_one_letter_code
_entity_poly.pdbx_strand_id
1 'polypeptide(L)'
;MLQLQPGGGIGLVSYYLDESGHVVLPAPARGDATAQNSDALPVLAGARAAELNPGRAVTSPKVSAALRLIAAFENSPMAGLVDLKSVDVSGTEVLSVLTGQGSQITFALDRIEDQLRYWRLVYDYGKKIGKVIRTLDLSVTNNAPVLWLEGRAPPPPAPEPLKPIKKKHV
;
A
#
# COMPACT_ATOMS: atom_id res chain seq x y z
N MET A 1 -6.46 -10.89 -7.11
CA MET A 1 -6.23 -10.55 -8.54
C MET A 1 -5.47 -9.24 -8.59
N LEU A 2 -4.43 -9.13 -9.37
CA LEU A 2 -3.55 -7.96 -9.45
C LEU A 2 -3.51 -7.43 -10.88
N GLN A 3 -3.46 -6.11 -11.04
CA GLN A 3 -3.27 -5.48 -12.32
C GLN A 3 -1.77 -5.23 -12.57
N LEU A 4 -1.25 -5.67 -13.70
CA LEU A 4 0.13 -5.48 -14.13
C LEU A 4 0.22 -4.34 -15.14
N GLN A 5 1.16 -3.41 -14.91
CA GLN A 5 1.59 -2.43 -15.91
C GLN A 5 3.02 -2.76 -16.35
N PRO A 6 3.24 -3.18 -17.59
CA PRO A 6 4.60 -3.35 -18.11
C PRO A 6 5.26 -1.98 -18.28
N GLY A 7 6.47 -1.84 -17.77
CA GLY A 7 7.30 -0.66 -17.97
C GLY A 7 7.81 -0.57 -19.40
N GLY A 8 7.41 0.48 -20.14
CA GLY A 8 8.04 0.92 -21.38
C GLY A 8 7.36 0.47 -22.67
N GLY A 9 6.73 1.39 -23.40
CA GLY A 9 6.50 1.36 -24.83
C GLY A 9 5.10 0.97 -25.30
N ILE A 10 4.45 1.93 -25.91
CA ILE A 10 3.38 1.83 -26.93
C ILE A 10 2.40 0.65 -26.79
N GLY A 11 1.35 0.89 -26.00
CA GLY A 11 0.23 -0.04 -25.84
C GLY A 11 0.12 -0.51 -24.41
N LEU A 12 -0.76 0.11 -23.62
CA LEU A 12 -1.11 -0.33 -22.26
C LEU A 12 -1.90 -1.63 -22.34
N VAL A 13 -1.21 -2.75 -22.38
CA VAL A 13 -1.86 -4.05 -22.17
C VAL A 13 -1.81 -4.33 -20.67
N SER A 14 -2.96 -4.28 -20.03
CA SER A 14 -3.09 -4.69 -18.63
C SER A 14 -3.18 -6.21 -18.57
N TYR A 15 -2.34 -6.80 -17.76
CA TYR A 15 -2.43 -8.23 -17.41
C TYR A 15 -2.97 -8.32 -15.98
N TYR A 16 -3.59 -9.46 -15.65
CA TYR A 16 -4.00 -9.77 -14.29
C TYR A 16 -3.17 -10.94 -13.76
N LEU A 17 -2.86 -10.93 -12.48
CA LEU A 17 -2.27 -12.08 -11.80
C LEU A 17 -3.30 -12.65 -10.82
N ASP A 18 -3.41 -13.96 -10.79
CA ASP A 18 -4.09 -14.64 -9.71
C ASP A 18 -3.21 -14.75 -8.45
N GLU A 19 -3.76 -15.29 -7.37
CA GLU A 19 -3.06 -15.46 -6.09
C GLU A 19 -1.83 -16.38 -6.20
N SER A 20 -1.83 -17.28 -7.20
CA SER A 20 -0.73 -18.20 -7.48
C SER A 20 0.34 -17.58 -8.40
N GLY A 21 0.14 -16.36 -8.86
CA GLY A 21 1.05 -15.65 -9.77
C GLY A 21 0.92 -16.06 -11.23
N HIS A 22 -0.18 -16.71 -11.64
CA HIS A 22 -0.43 -16.99 -13.04
C HIS A 22 -0.95 -15.75 -13.76
N VAL A 23 -0.43 -15.53 -14.96
CA VAL A 23 -0.87 -14.44 -15.84
C VAL A 23 -2.20 -14.79 -16.48
N VAL A 24 -3.20 -13.96 -16.20
CA VAL A 24 -4.54 -14.09 -16.77
C VAL A 24 -4.75 -12.91 -17.73
N LEU A 25 -5.19 -13.19 -18.95
CA LEU A 25 -5.60 -12.14 -19.88
C LEU A 25 -6.95 -11.55 -19.42
N PRO A 26 -7.12 -10.23 -19.52
CA PRO A 26 -8.44 -9.64 -19.30
C PRO A 26 -9.41 -10.24 -20.32
N ALA A 27 -10.55 -10.72 -19.86
CA ALA A 27 -11.63 -11.08 -20.78
C ALA A 27 -12.03 -9.81 -21.55
N PRO A 28 -12.28 -9.90 -22.88
CA PRO A 28 -12.77 -8.74 -23.63
C PRO A 28 -14.05 -8.24 -22.97
N ALA A 29 -14.06 -6.97 -22.58
CA ALA A 29 -15.17 -6.36 -21.87
C ALA A 29 -16.46 -6.46 -22.72
N ARG A 30 -17.32 -7.38 -22.37
CA ARG A 30 -18.73 -7.34 -22.76
C ARG A 30 -19.44 -6.41 -21.77
N GLY A 31 -19.46 -5.11 -22.09
CA GLY A 31 -20.28 -4.11 -21.41
C GLY A 31 -19.90 -3.83 -19.94
N ASP A 32 -19.47 -2.64 -19.70
CA ASP A 32 -19.49 -1.79 -18.48
C ASP A 32 -19.29 -2.35 -17.05
N ALA A 33 -19.26 -3.66 -16.82
CA ALA A 33 -19.23 -4.21 -15.46
C ALA A 33 -17.80 -4.48 -14.91
N THR A 34 -16.77 -4.54 -15.75
CA THR A 34 -15.39 -4.88 -15.35
C THR A 34 -14.50 -3.67 -15.09
N ALA A 35 -14.88 -2.50 -15.59
CA ALA A 35 -14.10 -1.28 -15.35
C ALA A 35 -14.22 -0.78 -13.90
N GLN A 36 -15.31 -1.08 -13.21
CA GLN A 36 -15.54 -0.61 -11.84
C GLN A 36 -14.78 -1.38 -10.76
N ASN A 37 -14.31 -2.61 -11.04
CA ASN A 37 -13.54 -3.40 -10.09
C ASN A 37 -12.01 -3.28 -10.27
N SER A 38 -11.53 -2.72 -11.37
CA SER A 38 -10.09 -2.56 -11.60
C SER A 38 -9.46 -1.45 -10.76
N ASP A 39 -10.24 -0.45 -10.33
CA ASP A 39 -9.76 0.64 -9.47
C ASP A 39 -9.51 0.20 -8.00
N ALA A 40 -10.05 -0.95 -7.61
CA ALA A 40 -9.89 -1.49 -6.25
C ALA A 40 -8.71 -2.46 -6.10
N LEU A 41 -8.09 -2.90 -7.21
CA LEU A 41 -6.99 -3.85 -7.17
C LEU A 41 -5.64 -3.13 -7.14
N PRO A 42 -4.69 -3.57 -6.28
CA PRO A 42 -3.35 -3.02 -6.30
C PRO A 42 -2.66 -3.31 -7.64
N VAL A 43 -1.93 -2.33 -8.15
CA VAL A 43 -1.18 -2.42 -9.40
C VAL A 43 0.23 -2.93 -9.11
N LEU A 44 0.65 -3.99 -9.78
CA LEU A 44 2.04 -4.43 -9.76
C LEU A 44 2.78 -3.75 -10.91
N ALA A 45 3.75 -2.90 -10.59
CA ALA A 45 4.58 -2.16 -11.54
C ALA A 45 6.00 -2.73 -11.62
N GLY A 46 6.71 -2.47 -12.71
CA GLY A 46 8.13 -2.82 -12.86
C GLY A 46 8.41 -4.28 -13.23
N ALA A 47 7.40 -5.12 -13.44
CA ALA A 47 7.59 -6.47 -13.99
C ALA A 47 8.00 -6.40 -15.47
N ARG A 48 8.89 -7.28 -15.89
CA ARG A 48 9.33 -7.33 -17.28
C ARG A 48 8.28 -7.99 -18.16
N ALA A 49 7.92 -7.35 -19.27
CA ALA A 49 6.94 -7.89 -20.22
C ALA A 49 7.29 -9.30 -20.72
N ALA A 50 8.58 -9.62 -20.85
CA ALA A 50 9.06 -10.94 -21.26
C ALA A 50 8.74 -12.07 -20.24
N GLU A 51 8.48 -11.72 -18.98
CA GLU A 51 8.12 -12.66 -17.92
C GLU A 51 6.60 -12.91 -17.87
N LEU A 52 5.82 -12.11 -18.60
CA LEU A 52 4.35 -12.11 -18.57
C LEU A 52 3.78 -12.96 -19.70
N ASN A 53 3.82 -14.27 -19.55
CA ASN A 53 3.23 -15.19 -20.52
C ASN A 53 1.84 -15.64 -20.04
N PRO A 54 0.77 -15.40 -20.83
CA PRO A 54 -0.58 -15.84 -20.46
C PRO A 54 -0.64 -17.32 -20.17
N GLY A 55 -1.32 -17.69 -19.08
CA GLY A 55 -1.48 -19.07 -18.64
C GLY A 55 -0.24 -19.68 -17.95
N ARG A 56 0.81 -18.91 -17.75
CA ARG A 56 2.01 -19.33 -17.01
C ARG A 56 2.17 -18.56 -15.72
N ALA A 57 2.73 -19.22 -14.71
CA ALA A 57 3.15 -18.53 -13.48
C ALA A 57 4.40 -17.68 -13.74
N VAL A 58 4.43 -16.50 -13.17
CA VAL A 58 5.63 -15.64 -13.17
C VAL A 58 6.65 -16.23 -12.19
N THR A 59 7.85 -16.52 -12.66
CA THR A 59 8.91 -17.15 -11.85
C THR A 59 9.82 -16.14 -11.15
N SER A 60 9.55 -14.85 -11.30
CA SER A 60 10.34 -13.80 -10.65
C SER A 60 10.20 -13.83 -9.12
N PRO A 61 11.32 -13.94 -8.37
CA PRO A 61 11.28 -13.91 -6.90
C PRO A 61 10.66 -12.61 -6.34
N LYS A 62 10.83 -11.49 -7.05
CA LYS A 62 10.26 -10.20 -6.67
C LYS A 62 8.75 -10.17 -6.83
N VAL A 63 8.23 -10.74 -7.93
CA VAL A 63 6.79 -10.88 -8.13
C VAL A 63 6.19 -11.79 -7.06
N SER A 64 6.85 -12.92 -6.76
CA SER A 64 6.41 -13.81 -5.68
C SER A 64 6.43 -13.10 -4.31
N ALA A 65 7.44 -12.27 -4.03
CA ALA A 65 7.51 -11.48 -2.81
C ALA A 65 6.40 -10.42 -2.75
N ALA A 66 6.10 -9.76 -3.88
CA ALA A 66 5.01 -8.79 -3.96
C ALA A 66 3.63 -9.43 -3.73
N LEU A 67 3.38 -10.62 -4.28
CA LEU A 67 2.16 -11.38 -4.03
C LEU A 67 2.03 -11.77 -2.55
N ARG A 68 3.13 -12.24 -1.92
CA ARG A 68 3.16 -12.52 -0.47
C ARG A 68 2.91 -11.26 0.36
N LEU A 69 3.49 -10.11 -0.05
CA LEU A 69 3.26 -8.84 0.63
C LEU A 69 1.77 -8.47 0.61
N ILE A 70 1.12 -8.58 -0.53
CA ILE A 70 -0.30 -8.24 -0.67
C ILE A 70 -1.16 -9.19 0.17
N ALA A 71 -0.94 -10.50 0.07
CA ALA A 71 -1.68 -11.49 0.87
C ALA A 71 -1.45 -11.28 2.38
N ALA A 72 -0.22 -11.04 2.81
CA ALA A 72 0.11 -10.74 4.20
C ALA A 72 -0.51 -9.42 4.67
N PHE A 73 -0.54 -8.41 3.80
CA PHE A 73 -1.15 -7.11 4.11
C PHE A 73 -2.64 -7.23 4.35
N GLU A 74 -3.39 -7.96 3.51
CA GLU A 74 -4.83 -8.19 3.67
C GLU A 74 -5.17 -8.83 5.01
N ASN A 75 -4.28 -9.66 5.54
CA ASN A 75 -4.41 -10.32 6.84
C ASN A 75 -3.72 -9.57 7.99
N SER A 76 -3.16 -8.39 7.72
CA SER A 76 -2.41 -7.60 8.71
C SER A 76 -3.29 -6.57 9.42
N PRO A 77 -2.83 -6.05 10.60
CA PRO A 77 -3.50 -4.93 11.25
C PRO A 77 -3.49 -3.62 10.45
N MET A 78 -2.80 -3.58 9.32
CA MET A 78 -2.78 -2.41 8.41
C MET A 78 -3.94 -2.42 7.42
N ALA A 79 -4.52 -3.59 7.13
CA ALA A 79 -5.72 -3.70 6.30
C ALA A 79 -6.86 -2.86 6.88
N GLY A 80 -7.52 -2.07 6.04
CA GLY A 80 -8.58 -1.15 6.47
C GLY A 80 -8.10 0.18 7.09
N LEU A 81 -6.80 0.36 7.32
CA LEU A 81 -6.22 1.64 7.74
C LEU A 81 -5.63 2.43 6.58
N VAL A 82 -5.04 1.73 5.64
CA VAL A 82 -4.48 2.26 4.40
C VAL A 82 -4.86 1.34 3.25
N ASP A 83 -4.89 1.89 2.04
CA ASP A 83 -5.13 1.12 0.81
C ASP A 83 -3.80 0.94 0.07
N LEU A 84 -3.50 -0.26 -0.39
CA LEU A 84 -2.38 -0.49 -1.31
C LEU A 84 -2.78 -0.06 -2.72
N LYS A 85 -2.13 0.96 -3.25
CA LYS A 85 -2.38 1.44 -4.62
C LYS A 85 -1.50 0.73 -5.63
N SER A 86 -0.20 0.63 -5.36
CA SER A 86 0.72 -0.08 -6.24
C SER A 86 1.90 -0.67 -5.48
N VAL A 87 2.46 -1.73 -6.05
CA VAL A 87 3.70 -2.38 -5.61
C VAL A 87 4.66 -2.38 -6.79
N ASP A 88 5.80 -1.72 -6.67
CA ASP A 88 6.84 -1.67 -7.68
C ASP A 88 7.94 -2.69 -7.37
N VAL A 89 8.19 -3.58 -8.32
CA VAL A 89 9.21 -4.64 -8.26
C VAL A 89 10.46 -4.33 -9.09
N SER A 90 10.62 -3.11 -9.59
CA SER A 90 11.79 -2.70 -10.40
C SER A 90 13.07 -2.63 -9.57
N GLY A 91 12.97 -2.38 -8.26
CA GLY A 91 14.10 -2.36 -7.33
C GLY A 91 14.88 -3.67 -7.33
N THR A 92 16.19 -3.64 -6.99
CA THR A 92 17.05 -4.84 -7.06
C THR A 92 16.68 -5.87 -5.98
N GLU A 93 16.51 -5.44 -4.74
CA GLU A 93 16.26 -6.31 -3.58
C GLU A 93 15.15 -5.77 -2.66
N VAL A 94 14.36 -4.87 -3.18
CA VAL A 94 13.30 -4.21 -2.43
C VAL A 94 12.02 -4.13 -3.25
N LEU A 95 10.90 -4.02 -2.53
CA LEU A 95 9.59 -3.68 -3.06
C LEU A 95 9.25 -2.25 -2.63
N SER A 96 8.79 -1.42 -3.54
CA SER A 96 8.31 -0.08 -3.22
C SER A 96 6.78 -0.03 -3.31
N VAL A 97 6.13 0.26 -2.20
CA VAL A 97 4.68 0.30 -2.08
C VAL A 97 4.22 1.75 -2.04
N LEU A 98 3.26 2.09 -2.90
CA LEU A 98 2.54 3.34 -2.83
C LEU A 98 1.15 3.08 -2.24
N THR A 99 0.79 3.85 -1.21
CA THR A 99 -0.54 3.77 -0.59
C THR A 99 -1.52 4.77 -1.23
N GLY A 100 -2.82 4.54 -1.06
CA GLY A 100 -3.86 5.47 -1.50
C GLY A 100 -3.73 6.86 -0.86
N GLN A 101 -3.14 6.94 0.35
CA GLN A 101 -2.87 8.18 1.06
C GLN A 101 -1.60 8.90 0.57
N GLY A 102 -0.86 8.33 -0.39
CA GLY A 102 0.34 8.90 -0.97
C GLY A 102 1.63 8.61 -0.18
N SER A 103 1.59 7.73 0.81
CA SER A 103 2.80 7.27 1.52
C SER A 103 3.56 6.26 0.67
N GLN A 104 4.88 6.37 0.64
CA GLN A 104 5.77 5.41 -0.01
C GLN A 104 6.50 4.57 1.04
N ILE A 105 6.32 3.26 0.97
CA ILE A 105 6.90 2.31 1.92
C ILE A 105 7.80 1.33 1.17
N THR A 106 9.04 1.20 1.62
CA THR A 106 10.01 0.25 1.04
C THR A 106 10.12 -0.98 1.91
N PHE A 107 9.99 -2.15 1.31
CA PHE A 107 10.09 -3.46 1.97
C PHE A 107 11.29 -4.25 1.43
N ALA A 108 11.96 -5.00 2.29
CA ALA A 108 12.82 -6.10 1.87
C ALA A 108 11.98 -7.28 1.36
N LEU A 109 12.58 -8.18 0.59
CA LEU A 109 11.87 -9.33 0.00
C LEU A 109 11.56 -10.43 1.02
N ASP A 110 12.22 -10.41 2.18
CA ASP A 110 12.07 -11.37 3.27
C ASP A 110 11.35 -10.75 4.48
N ARG A 111 10.94 -11.57 5.44
CA ARG A 111 10.34 -11.17 6.73
C ARG A 111 9.22 -10.11 6.59
N ILE A 112 8.38 -10.27 5.59
CA ILE A 112 7.33 -9.31 5.24
C ILE A 112 6.38 -9.05 6.42
N GLU A 113 6.02 -10.09 7.16
CA GLU A 113 5.10 -10.01 8.30
C GLU A 113 5.68 -9.15 9.45
N ASP A 114 6.99 -9.26 9.71
CA ASP A 114 7.66 -8.44 10.73
C ASP A 114 7.70 -6.98 10.31
N GLN A 115 7.95 -6.71 9.03
CA GLN A 115 7.96 -5.38 8.46
C GLN A 115 6.54 -4.76 8.51
N LEU A 116 5.49 -5.53 8.25
CA LEU A 116 4.10 -5.07 8.38
C LEU A 116 3.75 -4.71 9.82
N ARG A 117 4.20 -5.52 10.81
CA ARG A 117 4.01 -5.20 12.23
C ARG A 117 4.75 -3.92 12.61
N TYR A 118 5.98 -3.74 12.12
CA TYR A 118 6.75 -2.54 12.39
C TYR A 118 6.11 -1.31 11.73
N TRP A 119 5.62 -1.43 10.50
CA TRP A 119 4.84 -0.37 9.85
C TRP A 119 3.66 0.07 10.70
N ARG A 120 2.94 -0.89 11.29
CA ARG A 120 1.84 -0.58 12.20
C ARG A 120 2.29 0.24 13.41
N LEU A 121 3.40 -0.12 14.03
CA LEU A 121 3.93 0.65 15.17
C LEU A 121 4.29 2.09 14.79
N VAL A 122 4.95 2.28 13.64
CA VAL A 122 5.31 3.60 13.11
C VAL A 122 4.06 4.41 12.75
N TYR A 123 3.06 3.77 12.16
CA TYR A 123 1.77 4.40 11.83
C TYR A 123 1.05 4.90 13.09
N ASP A 124 0.95 4.05 14.11
CA ASP A 124 0.30 4.42 15.37
C ASP A 124 1.05 5.54 16.10
N TYR A 125 2.39 5.52 16.04
CA TYR A 125 3.20 6.61 16.56
C TYR A 125 2.93 7.93 15.81
N GLY A 126 2.90 7.89 14.48
CA GLY A 126 2.56 9.05 13.65
C GLY A 126 1.20 9.65 14.03
N LYS A 127 0.19 8.81 14.23
CA LYS A 127 -1.13 9.27 14.71
C LYS A 127 -1.07 9.98 16.06
N LYS A 128 -0.28 9.47 17.01
CA LYS A 128 -0.12 10.09 18.34
C LYS A 128 0.49 11.48 18.27
N ILE A 129 1.44 11.70 17.34
CA ILE A 129 2.13 12.98 17.18
C ILE A 129 1.50 13.89 16.10
N GLY A 130 0.35 13.48 15.53
CA GLY A 130 -0.35 14.25 14.50
C GLY A 130 0.39 14.34 13.16
N LYS A 131 1.23 13.36 12.85
CA LYS A 131 2.02 13.31 11.60
C LYS A 131 1.62 12.13 10.73
N VAL A 132 1.78 12.30 9.42
CA VAL A 132 1.53 11.26 8.42
C VAL A 132 2.86 10.80 7.84
N ILE A 133 3.01 9.52 7.61
CA ILE A 133 4.19 8.95 6.95
C ILE A 133 4.20 9.42 5.50
N ARG A 134 5.29 10.06 5.07
CA ARG A 134 5.57 10.34 3.67
C ARG A 134 6.35 9.20 3.05
N THR A 135 7.49 8.85 3.66
CA THR A 135 8.29 7.70 3.26
C THR A 135 8.70 6.91 4.49
N LEU A 136 8.77 5.60 4.36
CA LEU A 136 9.25 4.69 5.40
C LEU A 136 10.03 3.57 4.73
N ASP A 137 11.27 3.37 5.13
CA ASP A 137 12.10 2.30 4.61
C ASP A 137 12.23 1.18 5.66
N LEU A 138 11.55 0.08 5.40
CA LEU A 138 11.53 -1.12 6.24
C LEU A 138 12.58 -2.15 5.82
N SER A 139 13.27 -1.94 4.70
CA SER A 139 14.32 -2.84 4.22
C SER A 139 15.55 -2.80 5.12
N VAL A 140 15.70 -1.73 5.92
CA VAL A 140 16.81 -1.53 6.86
C VAL A 140 16.47 -2.12 8.23
N THR A 141 17.27 -3.05 8.71
CA THR A 141 16.95 -3.89 9.88
C THR A 141 16.93 -3.15 11.23
N ASN A 142 17.77 -2.14 11.43
CA ASN A 142 18.02 -1.59 12.78
C ASN A 142 17.58 -0.14 12.99
N ASN A 143 17.20 0.57 11.97
CA ASN A 143 16.76 1.96 12.11
C ASN A 143 16.02 2.38 10.84
N ALA A 144 14.79 1.94 10.69
CA ALA A 144 13.99 2.26 9.53
C ALA A 144 13.82 3.79 9.38
N PRO A 145 14.42 4.42 8.39
CA PRO A 145 14.28 5.87 8.20
C PRO A 145 12.83 6.20 7.84
N VAL A 146 12.29 7.18 8.55
CA VAL A 146 10.94 7.69 8.31
C VAL A 146 10.99 9.19 8.02
N LEU A 147 10.32 9.59 6.96
CA LEU A 147 10.06 11.00 6.66
C LEU A 147 8.57 11.28 6.92
N TRP A 148 8.32 12.28 7.74
CA TRP A 148 6.98 12.68 8.13
C TRP A 148 6.50 13.87 7.29
N LEU A 149 5.22 13.87 6.96
CA LEU A 149 4.48 15.08 6.62
C LEU A 149 3.82 15.60 7.89
N GLU A 150 3.80 16.90 8.06
CA GLU A 150 2.95 17.51 9.09
C GLU A 150 1.50 17.24 8.70
N GLY A 151 0.85 16.38 9.49
CA GLY A 151 -0.59 16.17 9.39
C GLY A 151 -1.27 17.49 9.70
N ARG A 152 -2.38 17.78 9.03
CA ARG A 152 -3.24 18.89 9.43
C ARG A 152 -3.68 18.60 10.87
N ALA A 153 -3.16 19.36 11.84
CA ALA A 153 -3.53 19.19 13.22
C ALA A 153 -5.07 19.21 13.33
N PRO A 154 -5.69 18.29 14.05
CA PRO A 154 -7.11 18.42 14.33
C PRO A 154 -7.33 19.79 14.97
N PRO A 155 -8.42 20.51 14.63
CA PRO A 155 -8.68 21.80 15.24
C PRO A 155 -8.68 21.63 16.76
N PRO A 156 -8.09 22.58 17.53
CA PRO A 156 -8.08 22.49 18.98
C PRO A 156 -9.51 22.28 19.47
N PRO A 157 -9.72 21.43 20.48
CA PRO A 157 -11.06 21.22 21.03
C PRO A 157 -11.67 22.57 21.38
N ALA A 158 -12.90 22.78 20.96
CA ALA A 158 -13.63 24.01 21.25
C ALA A 158 -13.59 24.25 22.76
N PRO A 159 -13.32 25.50 23.22
CA PRO A 159 -13.29 25.80 24.66
C PRO A 159 -14.61 25.35 25.30
N GLU A 160 -14.50 24.56 26.34
CA GLU A 160 -15.67 24.11 27.07
C GLU A 160 -16.47 25.35 27.53
N PRO A 161 -17.81 25.36 27.37
CA PRO A 161 -18.61 26.46 27.83
C PRO A 161 -18.44 26.61 29.34
N LEU A 162 -18.01 27.79 29.76
CA LEU A 162 -17.83 28.14 31.17
C LEU A 162 -19.13 27.87 31.92
N LYS A 163 -19.07 26.96 32.90
CA LYS A 163 -20.19 26.66 33.78
C LYS A 163 -20.65 27.96 34.46
N PRO A 164 -21.96 28.28 34.44
CA PRO A 164 -22.42 29.51 35.06
C PRO A 164 -22.16 29.48 36.58
N ILE A 165 -21.48 30.52 37.06
CA ILE A 165 -21.19 30.74 38.47
C ILE A 165 -22.53 30.95 39.19
N LYS A 166 -22.94 30.01 40.02
CA LYS A 166 -24.12 30.16 40.90
C LYS A 166 -23.81 31.30 41.89
N LYS A 167 -24.43 32.45 41.71
CA LYS A 167 -24.45 33.51 42.74
C LYS A 167 -25.17 32.97 43.94
N LYS A 168 -24.45 32.83 45.08
CA LYS A 168 -25.07 32.65 46.39
C LYS A 168 -25.72 33.97 46.79
N HIS A 169 -27.03 34.01 46.90
CA HIS A 169 -27.72 35.05 47.63
C HIS A 169 -27.50 34.82 49.13
N VAL A 170 -26.99 35.86 49.77
CA VAL A 170 -26.99 36.03 51.22
C VAL A 170 -28.35 36.59 51.63
#